data_f7d9f1e554509e3f99e1a6a9ee5eae9c
#
_entry.id   f7d9f1e554509e3f99e1a6a9ee5eae9c
#
_cell.length_a   1.000
_cell.length_b   1.000
_cell.length_c   1.000
_cell.angle_alpha   90.00
_cell.angle_beta   90.00
_cell.angle_gamma   90.00
#
_symmetry.space_group_name_H-M   'P 1'
#
loop_
_entity.id
_entity.type
_entity.pdbx_description
1 polymer ?
#
loop_
_entity_poly.entity_id
_entity_poly.type
_entity_poly.pdbx_seq_one_letter_code
_entity_poly.pdbx_strand_id
1 'polypeptide(L)'
;MASNEDAETWSTIFRYIKDLGNTPKILLADGATAITKAIEQTYGGETTRNMCYPHVYRNVTPQLKGISSYKKEVSNEILSDIEMMQWSAMNIDSFFHIYELLEEKYKNKFDQGLNSAIAKFFEYMRKVWIESKENRWFEGAHPWNVCNNQGVEGKNKAIKQSHTFRRRLDMGELFNVLLNMVKEFSEEDQTLLSEKRSSILFNRSDSLKLKTEGYQWYKSNKNKAGRIMRIKPGSKYSVNNVINNFWAVASSRYTGNESLKDLAKLRFENRRLPQSKTFEEYTKMRSSCWILEEVEGEFFCDCPIGMKGKL
;
A
#
# COMPACT_ATOMS: atom_id res chain seq x y z
N MET A 1 -13.26 -31.28 -1.21
CA MET A 1 -13.07 -29.95 -1.83
C MET A 1 -14.28 -29.12 -1.59
N ALA A 2 -14.03 -27.84 -1.28
CA ALA A 2 -15.10 -26.92 -0.99
C ALA A 2 -15.84 -26.54 -2.28
N SER A 3 -17.14 -26.65 -2.25
CA SER A 3 -18.01 -26.24 -3.36
C SER A 3 -18.33 -24.74 -3.34
N ASN A 4 -18.04 -24.06 -2.24
CA ASN A 4 -18.39 -22.67 -2.00
C ASN A 4 -17.22 -21.89 -1.40
N GLU A 5 -17.09 -20.62 -1.74
CA GLU A 5 -16.17 -19.67 -1.11
C GLU A 5 -16.79 -19.09 0.18
N ASP A 6 -17.08 -19.96 1.14
CA ASP A 6 -17.63 -19.59 2.44
C ASP A 6 -16.55 -19.52 3.54
N ALA A 7 -16.93 -18.99 4.70
CA ALA A 7 -15.99 -18.81 5.81
C ALA A 7 -15.48 -20.13 6.39
N GLU A 8 -16.27 -21.20 6.36
CA GLU A 8 -15.89 -22.52 6.86
C GLU A 8 -14.80 -23.14 6.00
N THR A 9 -14.96 -23.04 4.69
CA THR A 9 -13.98 -23.48 3.70
C THR A 9 -12.64 -22.77 3.90
N TRP A 10 -12.65 -21.43 3.97
CA TRP A 10 -11.44 -20.67 4.21
C TRP A 10 -10.83 -20.96 5.57
N SER A 11 -11.64 -21.14 6.62
CA SER A 11 -11.14 -21.50 7.96
C SER A 11 -10.47 -22.88 7.96
N THR A 12 -10.97 -23.82 7.17
CA THR A 12 -10.35 -25.15 7.02
C THR A 12 -8.98 -25.06 6.35
N ILE A 13 -8.87 -24.25 5.29
CA ILE A 13 -7.59 -24.01 4.61
C ILE A 13 -6.60 -23.33 5.55
N PHE A 14 -7.03 -22.30 6.25
CA PHE A 14 -6.17 -21.54 7.17
C PHE A 14 -5.73 -22.36 8.38
N ARG A 15 -6.60 -23.23 8.92
CA ARG A 15 -6.22 -24.18 9.99
C ARG A 15 -5.14 -25.14 9.49
N TYR A 16 -5.28 -25.70 8.31
CA TYR A 16 -4.26 -26.55 7.72
C TYR A 16 -2.91 -25.84 7.59
N ILE A 17 -2.90 -24.58 7.14
CA ILE A 17 -1.68 -23.76 7.06
C ILE A 17 -1.08 -23.52 8.46
N LYS A 18 -1.92 -23.24 9.46
CA LYS A 18 -1.51 -23.04 10.85
C LYS A 18 -0.91 -24.32 11.47
N ASP A 19 -1.52 -25.48 11.19
CA ASP A 19 -1.07 -26.79 11.65
C ASP A 19 0.30 -27.20 11.06
N LEU A 20 0.64 -26.66 9.88
CA LEU A 20 1.97 -26.74 9.28
C LEU A 20 3.01 -25.80 9.94
N GLY A 21 2.66 -25.13 11.02
CA GLY A 21 3.54 -24.19 11.75
C GLY A 21 3.60 -22.79 11.14
N ASN A 22 2.72 -22.45 10.19
CA ASN A 22 2.71 -21.16 9.50
C ASN A 22 1.59 -20.28 10.05
N THR A 23 1.97 -19.27 10.85
CA THR A 23 1.06 -18.20 11.28
C THR A 23 1.51 -16.88 10.64
N PRO A 24 0.87 -16.45 9.54
CA PRO A 24 1.25 -15.21 8.89
C PRO A 24 0.92 -14.01 9.78
N LYS A 25 1.83 -13.05 9.88
CA LYS A 25 1.56 -11.80 10.61
C LYS A 25 0.54 -10.93 9.88
N ILE A 26 0.54 -11.01 8.54
CA ILE A 26 -0.32 -10.21 7.65
C ILE A 26 -0.92 -11.12 6.59
N LEU A 27 -2.23 -11.01 6.39
CA LEU A 27 -2.94 -11.61 5.26
C LEU A 27 -3.58 -10.50 4.42
N LEU A 28 -3.17 -10.44 3.16
CA LEU A 28 -3.72 -9.51 2.17
C LEU A 28 -4.84 -10.22 1.39
N ALA A 29 -6.05 -9.67 1.42
CA ALA A 29 -7.20 -10.22 0.72
C ALA A 29 -8.08 -9.12 0.09
N ASP A 30 -9.00 -9.54 -0.77
CA ASP A 30 -10.09 -8.69 -1.26
C ASP A 30 -11.19 -8.49 -0.20
N GLY A 31 -12.28 -7.79 -0.54
CA GLY A 31 -13.37 -7.46 0.38
C GLY A 31 -14.33 -8.63 0.71
N ALA A 32 -13.94 -9.89 0.47
CA ALA A 32 -14.79 -11.02 0.78
C ALA A 32 -14.94 -11.21 2.30
N THR A 33 -16.16 -11.02 2.79
CA THR A 33 -16.48 -11.16 4.24
C THR A 33 -16.21 -12.57 4.76
N ALA A 34 -16.31 -13.60 3.90
CA ALA A 34 -15.96 -14.97 4.22
C ALA A 34 -14.48 -15.12 4.63
N ILE A 35 -13.57 -14.48 3.90
CA ILE A 35 -12.14 -14.50 4.21
C ILE A 35 -11.87 -13.77 5.53
N THR A 36 -12.48 -12.60 5.74
CA THR A 36 -12.33 -11.85 7.00
C THR A 36 -12.76 -12.67 8.20
N LYS A 37 -13.93 -13.33 8.13
CA LYS A 37 -14.42 -14.21 9.19
C LYS A 37 -13.49 -15.41 9.43
N ALA A 38 -13.00 -16.03 8.37
CA ALA A 38 -12.11 -17.18 8.46
C ALA A 38 -10.75 -16.81 9.10
N ILE A 39 -10.19 -15.66 8.79
CA ILE A 39 -8.97 -15.15 9.44
C ILE A 39 -9.21 -14.95 10.94
N GLU A 40 -10.31 -14.30 11.32
CA GLU A 40 -10.69 -14.09 12.72
C GLU A 40 -10.87 -15.41 13.48
N GLN A 41 -11.56 -16.38 12.89
CA GLN A 41 -11.81 -17.69 13.49
C GLN A 41 -10.56 -18.55 13.65
N THR A 42 -9.59 -18.41 12.73
CA THR A 42 -8.41 -19.29 12.70
C THR A 42 -7.23 -18.67 13.46
N TYR A 43 -6.95 -17.42 13.23
CA TYR A 43 -5.75 -16.75 13.74
C TYR A 43 -6.05 -15.73 14.87
N GLY A 44 -7.32 -15.32 15.01
CA GLY A 44 -7.69 -14.30 16.00
C GLY A 44 -6.91 -13.00 15.81
N GLY A 45 -6.33 -12.49 16.90
CA GLY A 45 -5.49 -11.28 16.87
C GLY A 45 -4.02 -11.50 16.44
N GLU A 46 -3.60 -12.74 16.17
CA GLU A 46 -2.22 -13.04 15.75
C GLU A 46 -1.90 -12.58 14.33
N THR A 47 -2.94 -12.52 13.49
CA THR A 47 -2.82 -12.15 12.07
C THR A 47 -3.61 -10.89 11.77
N THR A 48 -2.95 -9.90 11.19
CA THR A 48 -3.60 -8.69 10.70
C THR A 48 -4.12 -8.90 9.29
N ARG A 49 -5.41 -8.63 9.09
CA ARG A 49 -6.02 -8.65 7.77
C ARG A 49 -5.83 -7.30 7.10
N ASN A 50 -5.20 -7.26 5.93
CA ASN A 50 -5.07 -6.07 5.09
C ASN A 50 -5.95 -6.18 3.85
N MET A 51 -6.51 -5.04 3.44
CA MET A 51 -7.37 -4.94 2.27
C MET A 51 -6.57 -4.58 1.03
N CYS A 52 -6.83 -5.28 -0.07
CA CYS A 52 -6.21 -5.00 -1.35
C CYS A 52 -6.72 -3.67 -1.94
N TYR A 53 -5.84 -2.68 -2.09
CA TYR A 53 -6.20 -1.33 -2.57
C TYR A 53 -6.87 -1.31 -3.95
N PRO A 54 -6.41 -2.03 -4.98
CA PRO A 54 -7.13 -2.11 -6.26
C PRO A 54 -8.60 -2.50 -6.16
N HIS A 55 -8.99 -3.31 -5.17
CA HIS A 55 -10.39 -3.64 -4.92
C HIS A 55 -11.15 -2.45 -4.30
N VAL A 56 -10.52 -1.72 -3.38
CA VAL A 56 -11.08 -0.46 -2.84
C VAL A 56 -11.30 0.53 -3.98
N TYR A 57 -10.27 0.78 -4.78
CA TYR A 57 -10.32 1.68 -5.93
C TYR A 57 -11.46 1.32 -6.91
N ARG A 58 -11.58 0.03 -7.25
CA ARG A 58 -12.62 -0.49 -8.15
C ARG A 58 -14.03 -0.28 -7.60
N ASN A 59 -14.21 -0.38 -6.28
CA ASN A 59 -15.50 -0.18 -5.63
C ASN A 59 -15.83 1.29 -5.37
N VAL A 60 -14.84 2.12 -5.12
CA VAL A 60 -14.98 3.56 -4.85
C VAL A 60 -15.27 4.34 -6.14
N THR A 61 -14.61 4.02 -7.24
CA THR A 61 -14.75 4.75 -8.51
C THR A 61 -16.20 4.84 -9.02
N PRO A 62 -17.03 3.79 -9.01
CA PRO A 62 -18.43 3.90 -9.40
C PRO A 62 -19.28 4.81 -8.50
N GLN A 63 -18.93 4.95 -7.22
CA GLN A 63 -19.65 5.80 -6.27
C GLN A 63 -19.47 7.28 -6.56
N LEU A 64 -18.42 7.63 -7.29
CA LEU A 64 -18.17 9.01 -7.74
C LEU A 64 -19.06 9.45 -8.93
N LYS A 65 -19.88 8.56 -9.51
CA LYS A 65 -20.77 8.89 -10.63
C LYS A 65 -21.72 10.04 -10.30
N GLY A 66 -22.25 10.07 -9.10
CA GLY A 66 -23.11 11.15 -8.62
C GLY A 66 -22.42 12.51 -8.66
N ILE A 67 -21.17 12.58 -8.26
CA ILE A 67 -20.34 13.80 -8.31
C ILE A 67 -19.94 14.12 -9.75
N SER A 68 -19.50 13.11 -10.50
CA SER A 68 -19.05 13.25 -11.88
C SER A 68 -20.15 13.78 -12.83
N SER A 69 -21.43 13.50 -12.52
CA SER A 69 -22.57 14.03 -13.29
C SER A 69 -22.75 15.54 -13.14
N TYR A 70 -22.31 16.11 -12.01
CA TYR A 70 -22.29 17.56 -11.79
C TYR A 70 -20.97 18.17 -12.25
N LYS A 71 -19.82 17.60 -11.84
CA LYS A 71 -18.50 18.15 -12.15
C LYS A 71 -17.44 17.06 -12.15
N LYS A 72 -17.01 16.65 -13.34
CA LYS A 72 -16.03 15.55 -13.53
C LYS A 72 -14.68 15.85 -12.90
N GLU A 73 -14.24 17.10 -12.95
CA GLU A 73 -12.97 17.55 -12.39
C GLU A 73 -12.92 17.31 -10.87
N VAL A 74 -14.01 17.60 -10.15
CA VAL A 74 -14.12 17.36 -8.69
C VAL A 74 -14.06 15.87 -8.37
N SER A 75 -14.73 15.05 -9.17
CA SER A 75 -14.66 13.59 -9.03
C SER A 75 -13.23 13.07 -9.20
N ASN A 76 -12.50 13.54 -10.20
CA ASN A 76 -11.11 13.16 -10.44
C ASN A 76 -10.17 13.67 -9.34
N GLU A 77 -10.41 14.88 -8.83
CA GLU A 77 -9.63 15.44 -7.72
C GLU A 77 -9.82 14.61 -6.46
N ILE A 78 -11.06 14.28 -6.09
CA ILE A 78 -11.35 13.41 -4.93
C ILE A 78 -10.63 12.06 -5.07
N LEU A 79 -10.65 11.46 -6.25
CA LEU A 79 -9.99 10.18 -6.49
C LEU A 79 -8.47 10.28 -6.31
N SER A 80 -7.86 11.35 -6.84
CA SER A 80 -6.42 11.62 -6.67
C SER A 80 -6.06 11.86 -5.19
N ASP A 81 -6.92 12.53 -4.44
CA ASP A 81 -6.71 12.77 -3.02
C ASP A 81 -6.85 11.48 -2.17
N ILE A 82 -7.75 10.58 -2.56
CA ILE A 82 -7.84 9.24 -1.97
C ILE A 82 -6.57 8.43 -2.24
N GLU A 83 -6.03 8.50 -3.46
CA GLU A 83 -4.74 7.89 -3.77
C GLU A 83 -3.61 8.49 -2.93
N MET A 84 -3.61 9.83 -2.75
CA MET A 84 -2.66 10.50 -1.88
C MET A 84 -2.76 10.00 -0.43
N MET A 85 -3.96 9.89 0.12
CA MET A 85 -4.21 9.34 1.44
C MET A 85 -3.69 7.90 1.55
N GLN A 86 -3.96 7.07 0.55
CA GLN A 86 -3.57 5.66 0.50
C GLN A 86 -2.06 5.46 0.66
N TRP A 87 -1.26 6.16 -0.14
CA TRP A 87 0.19 5.97 -0.09
C TRP A 87 0.89 6.78 1.00
N SER A 88 0.25 7.81 1.56
CA SER A 88 0.90 8.73 2.50
C SER A 88 0.63 8.45 3.97
N ALA A 89 -0.46 7.76 4.29
CA ALA A 89 -0.76 7.36 5.67
C ALA A 89 0.27 6.34 6.18
N MET A 90 0.86 6.63 7.35
CA MET A 90 1.96 5.83 7.92
C MET A 90 1.49 4.83 8.98
N ASN A 91 0.32 5.06 9.57
CA ASN A 91 -0.32 4.20 10.56
C ASN A 91 -1.82 4.50 10.59
N ILE A 92 -2.56 3.76 11.39
CA ILE A 92 -4.02 3.86 11.45
C ILE A 92 -4.49 5.24 11.94
N ASP A 93 -3.81 5.85 12.90
CA ASP A 93 -4.18 7.15 13.44
C ASP A 93 -3.98 8.26 12.40
N SER A 94 -2.85 8.21 11.67
CA SER A 94 -2.61 9.14 10.55
C SER A 94 -3.62 8.92 9.43
N PHE A 95 -4.03 7.69 9.16
CA PHE A 95 -5.02 7.37 8.14
C PHE A 95 -6.38 7.99 8.46
N PHE A 96 -6.86 7.87 9.69
CA PHE A 96 -8.11 8.50 10.13
C PHE A 96 -8.01 10.02 10.08
N HIS A 97 -6.93 10.59 10.59
CA HIS A 97 -6.75 12.04 10.59
C HIS A 97 -6.73 12.62 9.16
N ILE A 98 -6.01 11.96 8.23
CA ILE A 98 -5.95 12.39 6.83
C ILE A 98 -7.34 12.30 6.18
N TYR A 99 -8.11 11.25 6.51
CA TYR A 99 -9.47 11.13 6.02
C TYR A 99 -10.37 12.30 6.49
N GLU A 100 -10.28 12.69 7.75
CA GLU A 100 -11.02 13.85 8.29
C GLU A 100 -10.66 15.15 7.58
N LEU A 101 -9.36 15.38 7.34
CA LEU A 101 -8.90 16.53 6.57
C LEU A 101 -9.42 16.49 5.12
N LEU A 102 -9.46 15.30 4.51
CA LEU A 102 -9.96 15.11 3.16
C LEU A 102 -11.47 15.39 3.08
N GLU A 103 -12.26 14.87 3.99
CA GLU A 103 -13.68 15.13 4.06
C GLU A 103 -13.99 16.63 4.24
N GLU A 104 -13.28 17.29 5.17
CA GLU A 104 -13.43 18.74 5.42
C GLU A 104 -13.02 19.59 4.22
N LYS A 105 -12.01 19.15 3.43
CA LYS A 105 -11.59 19.81 2.19
C LYS A 105 -12.75 20.03 1.22
N TYR A 106 -13.69 19.08 1.14
CA TYR A 106 -14.80 19.12 0.17
C TYR A 106 -16.14 19.57 0.76
N LYS A 107 -16.23 19.71 2.07
CA LYS A 107 -17.46 20.04 2.75
C LYS A 107 -17.93 21.46 2.42
N ASN A 108 -19.18 21.60 2.00
CA ASN A 108 -19.88 22.87 1.76
C ASN A 108 -19.18 23.86 0.80
N LYS A 109 -18.38 23.38 -0.14
CA LYS A 109 -17.64 24.24 -1.07
C LYS A 109 -18.32 24.52 -2.40
N PHE A 110 -19.43 23.84 -2.69
CA PHE A 110 -20.09 23.87 -3.99
C PHE A 110 -21.57 24.21 -3.85
N ASP A 111 -22.32 24.13 -4.95
CA ASP A 111 -23.77 24.24 -4.92
C ASP A 111 -24.43 23.09 -4.11
N GLN A 112 -25.71 23.27 -3.79
CA GLN A 112 -26.44 22.33 -2.92
C GLN A 112 -26.50 20.90 -3.51
N GLY A 113 -26.65 20.77 -4.83
CA GLY A 113 -26.74 19.46 -5.48
C GLY A 113 -25.43 18.69 -5.40
N LEU A 114 -24.32 19.34 -5.74
CA LEU A 114 -22.98 18.76 -5.72
C LEU A 114 -22.55 18.47 -4.27
N ASN A 115 -22.83 19.38 -3.31
CA ASN A 115 -22.54 19.14 -1.88
C ASN A 115 -23.30 17.91 -1.34
N SER A 116 -24.55 17.71 -1.76
CA SER A 116 -25.33 16.53 -1.37
C SER A 116 -24.72 15.23 -1.93
N ALA A 117 -24.25 15.25 -3.19
CA ALA A 117 -23.57 14.10 -3.79
C ALA A 117 -22.23 13.79 -3.11
N ILE A 118 -21.46 14.82 -2.77
CA ILE A 118 -20.20 14.70 -2.02
C ILE A 118 -20.44 14.14 -0.62
N ALA A 119 -21.42 14.65 0.12
CA ALA A 119 -21.75 14.16 1.45
C ALA A 119 -22.12 12.68 1.44
N LYS A 120 -22.96 12.23 0.50
CA LYS A 120 -23.31 10.81 0.32
C LYS A 120 -22.11 9.95 0.01
N PHE A 121 -21.19 10.45 -0.81
CA PHE A 121 -19.96 9.75 -1.13
C PHE A 121 -19.06 9.57 0.10
N PHE A 122 -18.82 10.62 0.88
CA PHE A 122 -18.00 10.54 2.08
C PHE A 122 -18.66 9.71 3.19
N GLU A 123 -19.99 9.75 3.31
CA GLU A 123 -20.74 8.84 4.20
C GLU A 123 -20.49 7.36 3.82
N TYR A 124 -20.59 7.03 2.51
CA TYR A 124 -20.23 5.70 2.01
C TYR A 124 -18.78 5.33 2.33
N MET A 125 -17.83 6.22 2.04
CA MET A 125 -16.40 5.99 2.33
C MET A 125 -16.18 5.72 3.81
N ARG A 126 -16.74 6.55 4.69
CA ARG A 126 -16.63 6.42 6.14
C ARG A 126 -17.12 5.06 6.60
N LYS A 127 -18.35 4.70 6.22
CA LYS A 127 -19.02 3.48 6.66
C LYS A 127 -18.34 2.20 6.14
N VAL A 128 -17.94 2.19 4.87
CA VAL A 128 -17.46 0.97 4.20
C VAL A 128 -15.96 0.81 4.29
N TRP A 129 -15.17 1.89 4.22
CA TRP A 129 -13.74 1.82 4.01
C TRP A 129 -12.90 2.41 5.14
N ILE A 130 -13.48 3.21 6.03
CA ILE A 130 -12.76 3.87 7.12
C ILE A 130 -13.07 3.22 8.47
N GLU A 131 -14.34 3.13 8.85
CA GLU A 131 -14.79 2.61 10.17
C GLU A 131 -15.02 1.10 10.17
N SER A 132 -14.91 0.44 9.02
CA SER A 132 -15.08 -1.00 8.89
C SER A 132 -13.80 -1.77 9.22
N LYS A 133 -13.92 -3.10 9.25
CA LYS A 133 -12.77 -4.01 9.41
C LYS A 133 -11.85 -4.03 8.18
N GLU A 134 -12.30 -3.50 7.05
CA GLU A 134 -11.57 -3.39 5.78
C GLU A 134 -10.75 -2.10 5.66
N ASN A 135 -10.50 -1.38 6.74
CA ASN A 135 -9.84 -0.07 6.74
C ASN A 135 -8.31 -0.10 6.54
N ARG A 136 -7.69 -1.28 6.45
CA ARG A 136 -6.23 -1.43 6.29
C ARG A 136 -5.82 -1.58 4.82
N TRP A 137 -6.15 -0.58 4.00
CA TRP A 137 -5.82 -0.52 2.56
C TRP A 137 -4.79 0.54 2.21
N PHE A 138 -4.18 1.19 3.19
CA PHE A 138 -3.12 2.18 3.01
C PHE A 138 -1.72 1.55 3.17
N GLU A 139 -0.71 2.16 2.54
CA GLU A 139 0.66 1.61 2.49
C GLU A 139 1.28 1.43 3.90
N GLY A 140 1.05 2.37 4.80
CA GLY A 140 1.58 2.29 6.17
C GLY A 140 0.93 1.21 7.05
N ALA A 141 -0.14 0.55 6.58
CA ALA A 141 -0.72 -0.60 7.30
C ALA A 141 0.24 -1.81 7.30
N HIS A 142 1.12 -1.89 6.32
CA HIS A 142 2.09 -2.95 6.13
C HIS A 142 3.34 -2.42 5.40
N PRO A 143 4.07 -1.49 6.01
CA PRO A 143 5.23 -0.87 5.38
C PRO A 143 6.18 -1.92 4.82
N TRP A 144 6.73 -1.64 3.64
CA TRP A 144 7.71 -2.49 2.95
C TRP A 144 7.18 -3.84 2.43
N ASN A 145 5.87 -4.03 2.44
CA ASN A 145 5.20 -5.21 1.89
C ASN A 145 4.29 -4.84 0.71
N VAL A 146 3.84 -5.86 0.00
CA VAL A 146 2.93 -5.70 -1.13
C VAL A 146 1.54 -5.27 -0.64
N CYS A 147 1.01 -4.17 -1.17
CA CYS A 147 -0.33 -3.64 -0.83
C CYS A 147 -1.44 -4.11 -1.77
N ASN A 148 -1.13 -4.97 -2.72
CA ASN A 148 -2.09 -5.48 -3.68
C ASN A 148 -1.82 -6.94 -4.04
N ASN A 149 -2.86 -7.65 -4.44
CA ASN A 149 -2.80 -9.05 -4.88
C ASN A 149 -2.76 -9.20 -6.42
N GLN A 150 -2.46 -8.13 -7.15
CA GLN A 150 -2.42 -8.17 -8.63
C GLN A 150 -1.43 -9.21 -9.17
N GLY A 151 -0.31 -9.45 -8.46
CA GLY A 151 0.64 -10.51 -8.81
C GLY A 151 0.00 -11.90 -8.74
N VAL A 152 -0.80 -12.17 -7.71
CA VAL A 152 -1.55 -13.43 -7.55
C VAL A 152 -2.63 -13.54 -8.60
N GLU A 153 -3.38 -12.46 -8.86
CA GLU A 153 -4.41 -12.42 -9.92
C GLU A 153 -3.79 -12.64 -11.30
N GLY A 154 -2.63 -12.03 -11.58
CA GLY A 154 -1.87 -12.23 -12.80
C GLY A 154 -1.43 -13.69 -12.96
N LYS A 155 -0.90 -14.32 -11.90
CA LYS A 155 -0.56 -15.75 -11.89
C LYS A 155 -1.80 -16.62 -12.09
N ASN A 156 -2.91 -16.35 -11.40
CA ASN A 156 -4.17 -17.06 -11.62
C ASN A 156 -4.67 -16.97 -13.07
N LYS A 157 -4.52 -15.78 -13.68
CA LYS A 157 -4.87 -15.59 -15.10
C LYS A 157 -3.96 -16.43 -16.01
N ALA A 158 -2.65 -16.44 -15.74
CA ALA A 158 -1.69 -17.25 -16.48
C ALA A 158 -1.99 -18.74 -16.34
N ILE A 159 -2.24 -19.23 -15.12
CA ILE A 159 -2.64 -20.61 -14.84
C ILE A 159 -3.89 -20.99 -15.62
N LYS A 160 -4.93 -20.16 -15.58
CA LYS A 160 -6.16 -20.38 -16.35
C LYS A 160 -5.94 -20.40 -17.86
N GLN A 161 -4.92 -19.71 -18.37
CA GLN A 161 -4.60 -19.69 -19.78
C GLN A 161 -3.71 -20.87 -20.21
N SER A 162 -2.65 -21.17 -19.46
CA SER A 162 -1.62 -22.13 -19.84
C SER A 162 -1.88 -23.56 -19.37
N HIS A 163 -2.52 -23.76 -18.21
CA HIS A 163 -2.69 -25.07 -17.63
C HIS A 163 -4.13 -25.61 -17.75
N THR A 164 -5.16 -24.76 -17.57
CA THR A 164 -6.56 -25.23 -17.68
C THR A 164 -7.23 -24.80 -18.99
N PHE A 165 -6.60 -23.96 -19.79
CA PHE A 165 -7.16 -23.40 -21.04
C PHE A 165 -8.58 -22.84 -20.84
N ARG A 166 -8.86 -22.31 -19.64
CA ARG A 166 -10.17 -21.80 -19.19
C ARG A 166 -11.30 -22.84 -19.25
N ARG A 167 -10.98 -24.13 -19.34
CA ARG A 167 -11.97 -25.21 -19.26
C ARG A 167 -12.32 -25.50 -17.80
N ARG A 168 -13.53 -26.00 -17.58
CA ARG A 168 -13.87 -26.65 -16.32
C ARG A 168 -13.34 -28.07 -16.40
N LEU A 169 -12.37 -28.38 -15.58
CA LEU A 169 -11.76 -29.69 -15.45
C LEU A 169 -12.56 -30.50 -14.41
N ASP A 170 -12.63 -31.81 -14.61
CA ASP A 170 -13.05 -32.67 -13.52
C ASP A 170 -11.98 -32.70 -12.40
N MET A 171 -12.31 -33.34 -11.27
CA MET A 171 -11.45 -33.33 -10.10
C MET A 171 -10.14 -34.05 -10.31
N GLY A 172 -10.12 -35.13 -11.06
CA GLY A 172 -8.92 -35.92 -11.37
C GLY A 172 -7.98 -35.13 -12.30
N GLU A 173 -8.55 -34.55 -13.36
CA GLU A 173 -7.80 -33.67 -14.29
C GLU A 173 -7.22 -32.45 -13.57
N LEU A 174 -8.03 -31.78 -12.73
CA LEU A 174 -7.57 -30.63 -11.96
C LEU A 174 -6.44 -31.00 -11.00
N PHE A 175 -6.54 -32.14 -10.31
CA PHE A 175 -5.49 -32.60 -9.40
C PHE A 175 -4.17 -32.85 -10.14
N ASN A 176 -4.22 -33.50 -11.30
CA ASN A 176 -3.03 -33.74 -12.13
C ASN A 176 -2.41 -32.43 -12.62
N VAL A 177 -3.23 -31.47 -13.05
CA VAL A 177 -2.75 -30.11 -13.43
C VAL A 177 -2.05 -29.43 -12.25
N LEU A 178 -2.64 -29.48 -11.05
CA LEU A 178 -2.05 -28.86 -9.85
C LEU A 178 -0.72 -29.52 -9.46
N LEU A 179 -0.61 -30.85 -9.54
CA LEU A 179 0.63 -31.58 -9.27
C LEU A 179 1.74 -31.18 -10.24
N ASN A 180 1.43 -31.10 -11.54
CA ASN A 180 2.40 -30.67 -12.55
C ASN A 180 2.84 -29.22 -12.32
N MET A 181 1.91 -28.32 -12.00
CA MET A 181 2.23 -26.93 -11.67
C MET A 181 3.17 -26.82 -10.45
N VAL A 182 2.89 -27.57 -9.38
CA VAL A 182 3.76 -27.56 -8.18
C VAL A 182 5.16 -28.03 -8.56
N LYS A 183 5.27 -29.06 -9.39
CA LYS A 183 6.55 -29.55 -9.88
C LYS A 183 7.30 -28.49 -10.71
N GLU A 184 6.64 -27.88 -11.69
CA GLU A 184 7.23 -26.82 -12.54
C GLU A 184 7.71 -25.63 -11.70
N PHE A 185 6.86 -25.13 -10.78
CA PHE A 185 7.25 -24.01 -9.93
C PHE A 185 8.36 -24.34 -8.94
N SER A 186 8.44 -25.60 -8.46
CA SER A 186 9.54 -26.04 -7.60
C SER A 186 10.85 -26.14 -8.37
N GLU A 187 10.81 -26.56 -9.62
CA GLU A 187 11.99 -26.59 -10.51
C GLU A 187 12.46 -25.18 -10.87
N GLU A 188 11.53 -24.26 -11.19
CA GLU A 188 11.83 -22.85 -11.42
C GLU A 188 12.46 -22.19 -10.17
N ASP A 189 11.93 -22.43 -8.98
CA ASP A 189 12.46 -21.90 -7.71
C ASP A 189 13.88 -22.42 -7.43
N GLN A 190 14.16 -23.70 -7.71
CA GLN A 190 15.51 -24.26 -7.56
C GLN A 190 16.51 -23.59 -8.52
N THR A 191 16.10 -23.33 -9.75
CA THR A 191 16.91 -22.63 -10.73
C THR A 191 17.17 -21.17 -10.33
N LEU A 192 16.13 -20.48 -9.83
CA LEU A 192 16.21 -19.11 -9.34
C LEU A 192 17.01 -18.99 -8.03
N LEU A 193 17.00 -19.98 -7.17
CA LEU A 193 17.81 -20.04 -5.95
C LEU A 193 19.29 -20.27 -6.26
N SER A 194 19.62 -20.95 -7.36
CA SER A 194 21.00 -21.13 -7.84
C SER A 194 21.56 -19.87 -8.51
N GLU A 195 20.70 -19.08 -9.15
CA GLU A 195 21.04 -17.80 -9.78
C GLU A 195 20.75 -16.64 -8.82
N LYS A 196 21.65 -16.38 -7.87
CA LYS A 196 21.70 -15.24 -6.94
C LYS A 196 20.38 -14.54 -6.61
N ARG A 197 19.87 -14.74 -5.39
CA ARG A 197 18.67 -14.20 -4.73
C ARG A 197 18.37 -12.69 -4.86
N SER A 198 19.19 -11.90 -5.52
CA SER A 198 19.09 -10.43 -5.53
C SER A 198 18.17 -9.84 -6.63
N SER A 199 17.64 -10.66 -7.55
CA SER A 199 16.89 -10.14 -8.71
C SER A 199 15.39 -10.42 -8.72
N ILE A 200 14.85 -11.12 -7.73
CA ILE A 200 13.48 -11.68 -7.79
C ILE A 200 12.38 -10.68 -7.37
N LEU A 201 12.71 -9.62 -6.63
CA LEU A 201 11.71 -8.69 -6.07
C LEU A 201 11.33 -7.52 -6.98
N PHE A 202 12.08 -7.25 -8.04
CA PHE A 202 11.78 -6.20 -9.00
C PHE A 202 11.89 -6.72 -10.42
N ASN A 203 10.88 -6.45 -11.22
CA ASN A 203 10.99 -6.62 -12.67
C ASN A 203 12.29 -5.92 -13.14
N ARG A 204 13.20 -6.65 -13.77
CA ARG A 204 14.55 -6.18 -14.13
C ARG A 204 14.54 -4.84 -14.88
N SER A 205 13.48 -4.59 -15.65
CA SER A 205 13.27 -3.33 -16.37
C SER A 205 12.94 -2.17 -15.41
N ASP A 206 12.11 -2.40 -14.40
CA ASP A 206 11.69 -1.35 -13.45
C ASP A 206 12.86 -1.00 -12.51
N SER A 207 13.63 -2.00 -12.06
CA SER A 207 14.83 -1.78 -11.27
C SER A 207 15.89 -0.97 -12.03
N LEU A 208 16.12 -1.28 -13.31
CA LEU A 208 17.07 -0.54 -14.14
C LEU A 208 16.61 0.90 -14.37
N LYS A 209 15.31 1.11 -14.64
CA LYS A 209 14.71 2.43 -14.80
C LYS A 209 14.88 3.27 -13.54
N LEU A 210 14.53 2.71 -12.37
CA LEU A 210 14.66 3.41 -11.07
C LEU A 210 16.11 3.74 -10.75
N LYS A 211 17.06 2.83 -11.02
CA LYS A 211 18.50 3.10 -10.85
C LYS A 211 18.98 4.21 -11.78
N THR A 212 18.52 4.20 -13.03
CA THR A 212 18.87 5.23 -14.03
C THR A 212 18.31 6.60 -13.62
N GLU A 213 17.04 6.67 -13.23
CA GLU A 213 16.39 7.89 -12.75
C GLU A 213 17.05 8.40 -11.47
N GLY A 214 17.35 7.53 -10.52
CA GLY A 214 18.08 7.86 -9.28
C GLY A 214 19.47 8.40 -9.56
N TYR A 215 20.23 7.79 -10.49
CA TYR A 215 21.54 8.27 -10.91
C TYR A 215 21.46 9.63 -11.63
N GLN A 216 20.50 9.82 -12.52
CA GLN A 216 20.28 11.11 -13.21
C GLN A 216 19.91 12.20 -12.21
N TRP A 217 19.03 11.90 -11.24
CA TRP A 217 18.68 12.80 -10.17
C TRP A 217 19.92 13.15 -9.33
N TYR A 218 20.71 12.17 -8.89
CA TYR A 218 21.96 12.39 -8.17
C TYR A 218 22.92 13.27 -8.95
N LYS A 219 23.19 12.93 -10.23
CA LYS A 219 24.07 13.71 -11.11
C LYS A 219 23.63 15.19 -11.23
N SER A 220 22.32 15.43 -11.31
CA SER A 220 21.75 16.77 -11.44
C SER A 220 21.75 17.55 -10.12
N ASN A 221 21.86 16.89 -8.97
CA ASN A 221 21.69 17.50 -7.66
C ASN A 221 22.92 17.38 -6.75
N LYS A 222 23.95 16.60 -7.08
CA LYS A 222 25.15 16.35 -6.24
C LYS A 222 25.89 17.62 -5.81
N ASN A 223 25.85 18.68 -6.63
CA ASN A 223 26.51 19.95 -6.35
C ASN A 223 25.54 21.03 -5.82
N LYS A 224 24.25 20.69 -5.62
CA LYS A 224 23.26 21.63 -5.09
C LYS A 224 23.15 21.42 -3.59
N ALA A 225 23.73 22.35 -2.82
CA ALA A 225 23.62 22.33 -1.37
C ALA A 225 22.13 22.25 -0.93
N GLY A 226 21.86 21.47 0.12
CA GLY A 226 20.54 21.40 0.74
C GLY A 226 19.53 20.47 0.07
N ARG A 227 19.92 19.62 -0.88
CA ARG A 227 19.01 18.61 -1.46
C ARG A 227 18.94 17.29 -0.70
N ILE A 228 19.98 16.98 0.06
CA ILE A 228 20.05 15.84 0.97
C ILE A 228 20.62 16.33 2.29
N MET A 229 20.00 15.94 3.38
CA MET A 229 20.52 16.25 4.70
C MET A 229 20.27 15.12 5.70
N ARG A 230 21.21 14.91 6.59
CA ARG A 230 21.07 14.00 7.73
C ARG A 230 20.18 14.64 8.79
N ILE A 231 19.18 13.88 9.27
CA ILE A 231 18.34 14.28 10.39
C ILE A 231 18.93 13.65 11.65
N LYS A 232 19.10 14.44 12.70
CA LYS A 232 19.46 13.94 14.02
C LYS A 232 18.16 13.73 14.81
N PRO A 233 17.69 12.51 15.00
CA PRO A 233 16.51 12.26 15.82
C PRO A 233 16.82 12.58 17.28
N GLY A 234 15.85 13.12 18.01
CA GLY A 234 15.93 13.25 19.46
C GLY A 234 15.88 11.88 20.15
N SER A 235 16.25 11.82 21.43
CA SER A 235 16.31 10.57 22.23
C SER A 235 15.03 9.74 22.26
N LYS A 236 13.87 10.37 22.08
CA LYS A 236 12.56 9.69 21.99
C LYS A 236 12.36 8.77 20.77
N TYR A 237 13.29 8.79 19.81
CA TYR A 237 13.25 7.97 18.60
C TYR A 237 14.23 6.81 18.61
N SER A 238 14.95 6.59 19.71
CA SER A 238 15.74 5.37 19.89
C SER A 238 14.82 4.22 20.35
N VAL A 239 14.81 3.12 19.61
CA VAL A 239 14.19 1.87 20.01
C VAL A 239 15.31 0.91 20.37
N ASN A 240 15.29 0.35 21.60
CA ASN A 240 16.30 -0.59 22.11
C ASN A 240 17.77 -0.10 22.00
N ASN A 241 18.01 1.21 22.21
CA ASN A 241 19.33 1.86 22.07
C ASN A 241 19.94 1.80 20.65
N VAL A 242 19.21 1.36 19.64
CA VAL A 242 19.64 1.42 18.24
C VAL A 242 19.23 2.79 17.69
N ILE A 243 20.22 3.60 17.34
CA ILE A 243 20.01 4.89 16.70
C ILE A 243 19.98 4.65 15.19
N ASN A 244 18.78 4.61 14.62
CA ASN A 244 18.64 4.59 13.16
C ASN A 244 19.15 5.91 12.58
N ASN A 245 19.81 5.82 11.45
CA ASN A 245 20.19 7.01 10.69
C ASN A 245 19.01 7.44 9.80
N PHE A 246 18.77 8.75 9.77
CA PHE A 246 17.72 9.32 8.95
C PHE A 246 18.28 10.42 8.03
N TRP A 247 17.78 10.46 6.81
CA TRP A 247 18.05 11.53 5.86
C TRP A 247 16.76 12.08 5.29
N ALA A 248 16.75 13.38 5.04
CA ALA A 248 15.74 14.02 4.21
C ALA A 248 16.29 14.20 2.80
N VAL A 249 15.51 13.78 1.83
CA VAL A 249 15.81 13.94 0.41
C VAL A 249 14.75 14.84 -0.21
N ALA A 250 15.17 15.97 -0.78
CA ALA A 250 14.25 16.89 -1.44
C ALA A 250 13.52 16.20 -2.60
N SER A 251 12.19 16.33 -2.63
CA SER A 251 11.39 15.81 -3.74
C SER A 251 11.58 16.65 -5.01
N SER A 252 11.06 16.18 -6.14
CA SER A 252 11.00 16.96 -7.38
C SER A 252 10.14 18.23 -7.25
N ARG A 253 9.20 18.25 -6.32
CA ARG A 253 8.31 19.39 -6.04
C ARG A 253 8.91 20.42 -5.10
N TYR A 254 10.10 20.16 -4.54
CA TYR A 254 10.79 21.12 -3.69
C TYR A 254 11.32 22.30 -4.48
N THR A 255 10.78 23.50 -4.24
CA THR A 255 11.13 24.72 -4.97
C THR A 255 12.35 25.46 -4.41
N GLY A 256 12.75 25.16 -3.17
CA GLY A 256 13.83 25.85 -2.47
C GLY A 256 13.41 27.13 -1.72
N ASN A 257 12.14 27.51 -1.77
CA ASN A 257 11.63 28.72 -1.10
C ASN A 257 11.58 28.58 0.43
N GLU A 258 11.55 27.36 0.93
CA GLU A 258 11.58 27.03 2.36
C GLU A 258 12.84 26.22 2.67
N SER A 259 13.34 26.32 3.90
CA SER A 259 14.50 25.53 4.30
C SER A 259 14.16 24.04 4.29
N LEU A 260 14.94 23.24 3.54
CA LEU A 260 14.79 21.77 3.59
C LEU A 260 14.92 21.24 5.02
N LYS A 261 15.73 21.91 5.85
CA LYS A 261 15.92 21.54 7.26
C LYS A 261 14.63 21.66 8.06
N ASP A 262 13.91 22.74 7.89
CA ASP A 262 12.66 22.98 8.62
C ASP A 262 11.55 22.07 8.11
N LEU A 263 11.45 21.89 6.80
CA LEU A 263 10.53 20.92 6.18
C LEU A 263 10.84 19.49 6.63
N ALA A 264 12.10 19.11 6.66
CA ALA A 264 12.52 17.77 7.08
C ALA A 264 12.22 17.53 8.57
N LYS A 265 12.44 18.55 9.43
CA LYS A 265 12.10 18.47 10.84
C LYS A 265 10.59 18.32 11.03
N LEU A 266 9.80 19.19 10.40
CA LEU A 266 8.34 19.13 10.43
C LEU A 266 7.83 17.78 9.93
N ARG A 267 8.37 17.29 8.81
CA ARG A 267 8.03 16.02 8.21
C ARG A 267 8.34 14.83 9.12
N PHE A 268 9.50 14.89 9.79
CA PHE A 268 9.94 13.83 10.69
C PHE A 268 9.11 13.80 11.99
N GLU A 269 8.82 14.96 12.57
CA GLU A 269 8.00 15.10 13.78
C GLU A 269 6.55 14.66 13.54
N ASN A 270 6.00 14.93 12.36
CA ASN A 270 4.64 14.57 11.96
C ASN A 270 4.54 13.17 11.30
N ARG A 271 5.61 12.37 11.33
CA ARG A 271 5.64 11.08 10.62
C ARG A 271 4.60 10.10 11.12
N ARG A 272 4.32 10.08 12.43
CA ARG A 272 3.37 9.13 13.04
C ARG A 272 1.96 9.70 13.16
N LEU A 273 1.84 10.95 13.55
CA LEU A 273 0.56 11.64 13.66
C LEU A 273 0.70 13.03 13.05
N PRO A 274 0.16 13.28 11.86
CA PRO A 274 0.18 14.61 11.26
C PRO A 274 -0.54 15.63 12.15
N GLN A 275 0.02 16.85 12.24
CA GLN A 275 -0.59 17.98 12.95
C GLN A 275 -1.14 19.02 11.97
N SER A 276 -1.20 18.68 10.69
CA SER A 276 -1.76 19.55 9.66
C SER A 276 -3.22 19.84 9.96
N LYS A 277 -3.63 21.08 9.74
CA LYS A 277 -5.02 21.52 9.96
C LYS A 277 -5.88 21.41 8.72
N THR A 278 -5.24 21.36 7.53
CA THR A 278 -5.92 21.19 6.25
C THR A 278 -5.26 20.09 5.42
N PHE A 279 -6.01 19.53 4.48
CA PHE A 279 -5.50 18.52 3.56
C PHE A 279 -4.39 19.09 2.64
N GLU A 280 -4.49 20.35 2.27
CA GLU A 280 -3.48 21.05 1.46
C GLU A 280 -2.16 21.21 2.22
N GLU A 281 -2.20 21.60 3.51
CA GLU A 281 -1.01 21.66 4.38
C GLU A 281 -0.35 20.28 4.47
N TYR A 282 -1.17 19.24 4.70
CA TYR A 282 -0.70 17.85 4.77
C TYR A 282 -0.02 17.43 3.47
N THR A 283 -0.66 17.64 2.33
CA THR A 283 -0.13 17.25 1.02
C THR A 283 1.14 18.01 0.66
N LYS A 284 1.20 19.31 0.96
CA LYS A 284 2.41 20.13 0.79
C LYS A 284 3.57 19.60 1.63
N MET A 285 3.33 19.38 2.93
CA MET A 285 4.33 18.82 3.84
C MET A 285 4.80 17.43 3.34
N ARG A 286 3.86 16.55 2.99
CA ARG A 286 4.13 15.17 2.60
C ARG A 286 4.90 15.04 1.29
N SER A 287 4.69 15.96 0.36
CA SER A 287 5.31 15.96 -0.97
C SER A 287 6.58 16.79 -1.10
N SER A 288 6.98 17.55 -0.08
CA SER A 288 8.16 18.44 -0.17
C SER A 288 9.48 17.70 -0.05
N CYS A 289 9.57 16.71 0.81
CA CYS A 289 10.75 15.85 0.95
C CYS A 289 10.35 14.44 1.37
N TRP A 290 11.27 13.49 1.16
CA TRP A 290 11.15 12.09 1.55
C TRP A 290 12.10 11.81 2.71
N ILE A 291 11.66 10.97 3.64
CA ILE A 291 12.51 10.50 4.74
C ILE A 291 13.07 9.13 4.36
N LEU A 292 14.37 9.05 4.37
CA LEU A 292 15.12 7.82 4.20
C LEU A 292 15.61 7.36 5.57
N GLU A 293 15.36 6.12 5.93
CA GLU A 293 15.77 5.48 7.17
C GLU A 293 16.72 4.33 6.86
N GLU A 294 17.84 4.27 7.57
CA GLU A 294 18.77 3.13 7.52
C GLU A 294 18.55 2.25 8.75
N VAL A 295 18.27 0.98 8.49
CA VAL A 295 18.09 -0.04 9.51
C VAL A 295 18.97 -1.22 9.13
N GLU A 296 19.96 -1.55 9.96
CA GLU A 296 20.88 -2.68 9.74
C GLU A 296 21.57 -2.70 8.38
N GLY A 297 21.89 -1.50 7.85
CA GLY A 297 22.54 -1.34 6.55
C GLY A 297 21.58 -1.38 5.34
N GLU A 298 20.29 -1.58 5.58
CA GLU A 298 19.25 -1.47 4.54
C GLU A 298 18.58 -0.09 4.59
N PHE A 299 18.21 0.44 3.42
CA PHE A 299 17.59 1.75 3.29
C PHE A 299 16.09 1.63 2.96
N PHE A 300 15.28 2.34 3.74
CA PHE A 300 13.83 2.41 3.59
C PHE A 300 13.40 3.85 3.33
N CYS A 301 12.69 4.08 2.24
CA CYS A 301 12.19 5.40 1.88
C CYS A 301 10.68 5.48 2.08
N ASP A 302 10.21 6.58 2.64
CA ASP A 302 8.78 6.85 2.80
C ASP A 302 8.12 7.51 1.56
N CYS A 303 8.81 7.52 0.43
CA CYS A 303 8.23 7.93 -0.85
C CYS A 303 7.24 6.87 -1.38
N PRO A 304 6.35 7.22 -2.34
CA PRO A 304 5.36 6.27 -2.87
C PRO A 304 5.94 4.98 -3.44
N ILE A 305 7.16 5.04 -3.97
CA ILE A 305 7.86 3.86 -4.51
C ILE A 305 8.53 3.08 -3.38
N GLY A 306 9.21 3.78 -2.47
CA GLY A 306 9.91 3.15 -1.35
C GLY A 306 8.98 2.46 -0.34
N MET A 307 7.74 2.96 -0.18
CA MET A 307 6.73 2.31 0.66
C MET A 307 6.27 0.95 0.12
N LYS A 308 6.44 0.71 -1.18
CA LYS A 308 6.04 -0.53 -1.86
C LYS A 308 7.11 -1.62 -1.84
N GLY A 309 8.31 -1.31 -1.40
CA GLY A 309 9.41 -2.26 -1.35
C GLY A 309 10.71 -1.68 -0.82
N LYS A 310 11.69 -2.55 -0.60
CA LYS A 310 13.06 -2.13 -0.26
C LYS A 310 13.70 -1.45 -1.47
N LEU A 311 14.41 -0.37 -1.24
CA LEU A 311 15.20 0.32 -2.25
C LEU A 311 16.47 -0.45 -2.61
#